data_b55eb18a265a191d4ba5e5e330400ede
#
_entry.id   b55eb18a265a191d4ba5e5e330400ede
#
_cell.length_a   1.000
_cell.length_b   1.000
_cell.length_c   1.000
_cell.angle_alpha   90.00
_cell.angle_beta   90.00
_cell.angle_gamma   90.00
#
_symmetry.space_group_name_H-M   'P 1'
#
loop_
_entity.id
_entity.type
_entity.pdbx_description
1 polymer ?
#
loop_
_entity_poly.entity_id
_entity_poly.type
_entity_poly.pdbx_seq_one_letter_code
_entity_poly.pdbx_strand_id
1 'polypeptide(L)'
;MTTFKVKGGIKLKGNLHPQGAKNEALQVLCAVLLTPEEVIMENVPDIRDVNILIDLLRDLNVSVKKIDETTYSFKANNVDIDYLSSDDYKTKSSRIRGSIMIVGPLLARFGKGFIPRPGGDKIGRRRLDTHFIGFEKLGANFVYDSKEEFYRVTADQLMGVDMHLDEASVTGTANIVMTAVMAKGKTSIYNAACEPYLQQLCKMLNSMGAKITGVGSNLLHIEGVASLNGCKHRILPDMIEIGSFIGLAAITKSEITIKNVSYENLGLIPSVFGKLGIKMERKGDDIYIPSQDSYEIKSFIDGSILTISDAPWPGFTPDLLSIVLVVAAQAKGSVLIHQKMFESRLFFVDKLIDMGAQIILCDPHRATVIGLNHQFKFKAITMTSPDIRAGVSLLLAALAADGESTIHNVEQIDRGYQNIDKRLNDIGTQITRID
;
A
#
# COMPACT_ATOMS: atom_id res chain seq x y z
N MET A 1 -22.24 -5.25 -9.13
CA MET A 1 -21.55 -4.91 -7.85
C MET A 1 -21.23 -6.22 -7.15
N THR A 2 -19.99 -6.63 -7.24
CA THR A 2 -19.55 -7.94 -6.72
C THR A 2 -19.68 -7.96 -5.20
N THR A 3 -20.12 -9.10 -4.67
CA THR A 3 -20.49 -9.28 -3.25
C THR A 3 -19.82 -10.53 -2.72
N PHE A 4 -19.37 -10.50 -1.45
CA PHE A 4 -18.98 -11.70 -0.71
C PHE A 4 -20.11 -12.12 0.25
N LYS A 5 -20.43 -13.41 0.24
CA LYS A 5 -21.09 -14.09 1.36
C LYS A 5 -20.01 -14.82 2.16
N VAL A 6 -19.93 -14.51 3.45
CA VAL A 6 -18.85 -14.96 4.33
C VAL A 6 -19.44 -15.70 5.51
N LYS A 7 -19.21 -17.01 5.59
CA LYS A 7 -19.56 -17.80 6.77
C LYS A 7 -18.45 -17.68 7.81
N GLY A 8 -18.78 -17.12 8.95
CA GLY A 8 -17.82 -16.90 10.03
C GLY A 8 -17.75 -18.05 11.05
N GLY A 9 -16.87 -17.87 12.03
CA GLY A 9 -16.73 -18.79 13.16
C GLY A 9 -15.94 -20.07 12.87
N ILE A 10 -15.25 -20.16 11.73
CA ILE A 10 -14.48 -21.32 11.31
C ILE A 10 -13.02 -21.15 11.74
N LYS A 11 -12.43 -22.13 12.42
CA LYS A 11 -10.99 -22.18 12.66
C LYS A 11 -10.25 -22.61 11.40
N LEU A 12 -9.21 -21.88 11.05
CA LEU A 12 -8.43 -22.09 9.84
C LEU A 12 -7.12 -22.79 10.16
N LYS A 13 -6.59 -23.52 9.18
CA LYS A 13 -5.27 -24.14 9.29
C LYS A 13 -4.62 -24.26 7.92
N GLY A 14 -3.38 -23.78 7.81
CA GLY A 14 -2.63 -23.91 6.55
C GLY A 14 -1.51 -22.91 6.39
N ASN A 15 -1.04 -22.81 5.16
CA ASN A 15 0.00 -21.89 4.74
C ASN A 15 -0.59 -20.81 3.84
N LEU A 16 -0.19 -19.56 4.07
CA LEU A 16 -0.51 -18.44 3.20
C LEU A 16 0.78 -17.88 2.60
N HIS A 17 0.76 -17.61 1.31
CA HIS A 17 1.84 -16.95 0.59
C HIS A 17 1.41 -15.51 0.30
N PRO A 18 2.11 -14.50 0.83
CA PRO A 18 1.76 -13.11 0.52
C PRO A 18 2.05 -12.82 -0.96
N GLN A 19 1.18 -12.00 -1.55
CA GLN A 19 1.37 -11.46 -2.88
C GLN A 19 2.49 -10.43 -2.93
N GLY A 20 2.89 -9.97 -4.12
CA GLY A 20 3.80 -8.84 -4.28
C GLY A 20 3.21 -7.54 -3.73
N ALA A 21 4.08 -6.69 -3.16
CA ALA A 21 3.67 -5.45 -2.52
C ALA A 21 3.06 -4.46 -3.53
N LYS A 22 1.77 -4.14 -3.35
CA LYS A 22 1.06 -3.15 -4.18
C LYS A 22 1.81 -1.83 -4.28
N ASN A 23 2.21 -1.28 -3.13
CA ASN A 23 2.80 0.05 -3.06
C ASN A 23 4.18 0.11 -3.70
N GLU A 24 4.92 -1.00 -3.74
CA GLU A 24 6.16 -1.13 -4.51
C GLU A 24 5.87 -1.25 -6.01
N ALA A 25 4.97 -2.16 -6.38
CA ALA A 25 4.61 -2.39 -7.78
C ALA A 25 4.24 -1.08 -8.50
N LEU A 26 3.41 -0.23 -7.88
CA LEU A 26 3.00 1.04 -8.47
C LEU A 26 4.17 2.02 -8.68
N GLN A 27 5.26 1.91 -7.92
CA GLN A 27 6.46 2.74 -8.08
C GLN A 27 7.41 2.17 -9.13
N VAL A 28 7.80 0.89 -8.98
CA VAL A 28 8.80 0.27 -9.85
C VAL A 28 8.30 0.09 -11.28
N LEU A 29 6.98 -0.10 -11.48
CA LEU A 29 6.38 -0.15 -12.82
C LEU A 29 6.44 1.21 -13.52
N CYS A 30 6.35 2.33 -12.80
CA CYS A 30 6.56 3.64 -13.39
C CYS A 30 8.03 3.88 -13.77
N ALA A 31 8.97 3.33 -13.00
CA ALA A 31 10.40 3.47 -13.24
C ALA A 31 10.89 2.82 -14.55
N VAL A 32 10.11 1.88 -15.14
CA VAL A 32 10.46 1.28 -16.45
C VAL A 32 10.52 2.32 -17.58
N LEU A 33 9.83 3.45 -17.42
CA LEU A 33 9.86 4.55 -18.38
C LEU A 33 11.19 5.30 -18.41
N LEU A 34 12.06 5.11 -17.41
CA LEU A 34 13.37 5.79 -17.33
C LEU A 34 14.42 5.22 -18.28
N THR A 35 14.19 4.04 -18.86
CA THR A 35 15.15 3.41 -19.78
C THR A 35 14.47 2.87 -21.05
N PRO A 36 15.14 2.89 -22.23
CA PRO A 36 14.66 2.18 -23.40
C PRO A 36 14.95 0.67 -23.37
N GLU A 37 15.78 0.21 -22.42
CA GLU A 37 16.18 -1.17 -22.28
C GLU A 37 15.12 -2.04 -21.59
N GLU A 38 15.30 -3.34 -21.66
CA GLU A 38 14.36 -4.30 -21.07
C GLU A 38 14.47 -4.30 -19.54
N VAL A 39 13.31 -4.19 -18.87
CA VAL A 39 13.18 -4.34 -17.43
C VAL A 39 12.29 -5.54 -17.13
N ILE A 40 12.80 -6.50 -16.36
CA ILE A 40 12.06 -7.69 -15.95
C ILE A 40 11.61 -7.50 -14.50
N MET A 41 10.29 -7.59 -14.27
CA MET A 41 9.68 -7.51 -12.94
C MET A 41 9.13 -8.87 -12.53
N GLU A 42 9.58 -9.37 -11.37
CA GLU A 42 9.08 -10.59 -10.74
C GLU A 42 8.17 -10.27 -9.55
N ASN A 43 7.29 -11.20 -9.20
CA ASN A 43 6.33 -11.08 -8.11
C ASN A 43 5.39 -9.88 -8.25
N VAL A 44 4.99 -9.56 -9.48
CA VAL A 44 3.99 -8.52 -9.77
C VAL A 44 2.62 -9.03 -9.32
N PRO A 45 1.90 -8.34 -8.40
CA PRO A 45 0.60 -8.81 -7.94
C PRO A 45 -0.48 -8.59 -9.00
N ASP A 46 -1.34 -9.59 -9.19
CA ASP A 46 -2.50 -9.50 -10.07
C ASP A 46 -3.68 -8.86 -9.34
N ILE A 47 -3.61 -7.54 -9.18
CA ILE A 47 -4.62 -6.70 -8.53
C ILE A 47 -5.07 -5.57 -9.44
N ARG A 48 -6.29 -5.10 -9.24
CA ARG A 48 -6.93 -4.14 -10.13
C ARG A 48 -6.11 -2.87 -10.36
N ASP A 49 -5.55 -2.27 -9.30
CA ASP A 49 -4.78 -1.02 -9.43
C ASP A 49 -3.47 -1.22 -10.23
N VAL A 50 -2.81 -2.37 -10.08
CA VAL A 50 -1.59 -2.71 -10.83
C VAL A 50 -1.91 -2.99 -12.30
N ASN A 51 -2.99 -3.72 -12.58
CA ASN A 51 -3.42 -4.02 -13.94
C ASN A 51 -3.78 -2.74 -14.71
N ILE A 52 -4.48 -1.79 -14.08
CA ILE A 52 -4.77 -0.48 -14.69
C ILE A 52 -3.47 0.28 -15.02
N LEU A 53 -2.45 0.22 -14.14
CA LEU A 53 -1.16 0.87 -14.42
C LEU A 53 -0.43 0.18 -15.59
N ILE A 54 -0.45 -1.15 -15.65
CA ILE A 54 0.13 -1.90 -16.77
C ILE A 54 -0.56 -1.55 -18.08
N ASP A 55 -1.89 -1.40 -18.08
CA ASP A 55 -2.64 -0.97 -19.26
C ASP A 55 -2.28 0.46 -19.67
N LEU A 56 -2.13 1.40 -18.72
CA LEU A 56 -1.63 2.74 -19.02
C LEU A 56 -0.22 2.74 -19.65
N LEU A 57 0.65 1.84 -19.20
CA LEU A 57 1.98 1.70 -19.81
C LEU A 57 1.89 1.14 -21.25
N ARG A 58 0.98 0.20 -21.51
CA ARG A 58 0.72 -0.29 -22.88
C ARG A 58 0.19 0.81 -23.79
N ASP A 59 -0.75 1.60 -23.29
CA ASP A 59 -1.31 2.74 -24.02
C ASP A 59 -0.25 3.82 -24.32
N LEU A 60 0.75 3.97 -23.45
CA LEU A 60 1.96 4.77 -23.70
C LEU A 60 2.94 4.09 -24.68
N ASN A 61 2.54 3.03 -25.35
CA ASN A 61 3.35 2.24 -26.29
C ASN A 61 4.59 1.56 -25.64
N VAL A 62 4.53 1.25 -24.35
CA VAL A 62 5.51 0.38 -23.70
C VAL A 62 5.21 -1.06 -24.11
N SER A 63 6.19 -1.77 -24.64
CA SER A 63 6.05 -3.21 -24.93
C SER A 63 6.00 -3.98 -23.61
N VAL A 64 4.87 -4.63 -23.32
CA VAL A 64 4.64 -5.40 -22.09
C VAL A 64 4.38 -6.85 -22.45
N LYS A 65 5.26 -7.75 -22.02
CA LYS A 65 5.14 -9.19 -22.20
C LYS A 65 4.98 -9.89 -20.85
N LYS A 66 3.92 -10.64 -20.68
CA LYS A 66 3.75 -11.54 -19.52
C LYS A 66 4.56 -12.81 -19.78
N ILE A 67 5.53 -13.10 -18.90
CA ILE A 67 6.43 -14.26 -19.00
C ILE A 67 5.81 -15.47 -18.27
N ASP A 68 5.30 -15.24 -17.06
CA ASP A 68 4.58 -16.23 -16.26
C ASP A 68 3.45 -15.53 -15.45
N GLU A 69 2.89 -16.22 -14.46
CA GLU A 69 1.76 -15.68 -13.68
C GLU A 69 2.07 -14.35 -12.99
N THR A 70 3.32 -14.14 -12.54
CA THR A 70 3.72 -12.98 -11.75
C THR A 70 4.92 -12.24 -12.32
N THR A 71 5.47 -12.69 -13.46
CA THR A 71 6.65 -12.10 -14.09
C THR A 71 6.30 -11.42 -15.39
N TYR A 72 6.75 -10.19 -15.55
CA TYR A 72 6.54 -9.36 -16.72
C TYR A 72 7.86 -8.77 -17.23
N SER A 73 8.00 -8.65 -18.57
CA SER A 73 9.04 -7.88 -19.24
C SER A 73 8.43 -6.59 -19.78
N PHE A 74 9.12 -5.47 -19.57
CA PHE A 74 8.75 -4.14 -20.04
C PHE A 74 9.87 -3.56 -20.88
N LYS A 75 9.53 -2.94 -22.03
CA LYS A 75 10.49 -2.24 -22.87
C LYS A 75 9.90 -0.91 -23.35
N ALA A 76 10.42 0.20 -22.83
CA ALA A 76 9.94 1.55 -23.10
C ALA A 76 10.82 2.27 -24.13
N ASN A 77 11.09 1.63 -25.27
CA ASN A 77 11.98 2.17 -26.32
C ASN A 77 11.26 3.12 -27.30
N ASN A 78 9.93 3.10 -27.36
CA ASN A 78 9.14 3.92 -28.28
C ASN A 78 7.89 4.48 -27.57
N VAL A 79 8.11 5.28 -26.51
CA VAL A 79 7.01 5.83 -25.71
C VAL A 79 6.25 6.90 -26.48
N ASP A 80 4.92 6.78 -26.52
CA ASP A 80 4.03 7.77 -27.12
C ASP A 80 3.70 8.89 -26.11
N ILE A 81 4.41 10.00 -26.22
CA ILE A 81 4.21 11.17 -25.34
C ILE A 81 2.96 11.97 -25.74
N ASP A 82 2.50 11.89 -26.97
CA ASP A 82 1.33 12.64 -27.42
C ASP A 82 0.03 12.03 -26.86
N TYR A 83 0.02 10.71 -26.55
CA TYR A 83 -1.07 10.05 -25.86
C TYR A 83 -1.43 10.68 -24.50
N LEU A 84 -0.46 11.28 -23.80
CA LEU A 84 -0.68 11.92 -22.49
C LEU A 84 -1.72 13.06 -22.55
N SER A 85 -1.94 13.67 -23.71
CA SER A 85 -2.94 14.72 -23.90
C SER A 85 -4.33 14.21 -24.26
N SER A 86 -4.49 12.90 -24.45
CA SER A 86 -5.75 12.29 -24.85
C SER A 86 -6.79 12.22 -23.72
N ASP A 87 -8.07 12.24 -24.05
CA ASP A 87 -9.15 12.07 -23.08
C ASP A 87 -9.17 10.65 -22.50
N ASP A 88 -8.68 9.67 -23.25
CA ASP A 88 -8.53 8.28 -22.77
C ASP A 88 -7.49 8.21 -21.64
N TYR A 89 -6.31 8.84 -21.82
CA TYR A 89 -5.31 8.94 -20.74
C TYR A 89 -5.88 9.61 -19.49
N LYS A 90 -6.58 10.75 -19.64
CA LYS A 90 -7.20 11.48 -18.53
C LYS A 90 -8.18 10.58 -17.77
N THR A 91 -9.04 9.87 -18.50
CA THR A 91 -10.05 8.96 -17.94
C THR A 91 -9.40 7.79 -17.20
N LYS A 92 -8.41 7.12 -17.79
CA LYS A 92 -7.75 5.95 -17.20
C LYS A 92 -6.87 6.35 -16.01
N SER A 93 -6.08 7.41 -16.15
CA SER A 93 -5.18 7.87 -15.09
C SER A 93 -5.92 8.38 -13.85
N SER A 94 -7.15 8.91 -14.02
CA SER A 94 -7.99 9.32 -12.88
C SER A 94 -8.56 8.16 -12.05
N ARG A 95 -8.48 6.92 -12.54
CA ARG A 95 -9.00 5.74 -11.82
C ARG A 95 -8.10 5.28 -10.67
N ILE A 96 -6.80 5.54 -10.77
CA ILE A 96 -5.82 5.14 -9.76
C ILE A 96 -4.94 6.32 -9.34
N ARG A 97 -4.67 6.45 -8.05
CA ARG A 97 -3.78 7.51 -7.56
C ARG A 97 -2.33 7.29 -7.97
N GLY A 98 -1.91 6.03 -8.14
CA GLY A 98 -0.55 5.67 -8.54
C GLY A 98 -0.13 6.20 -9.90
N SER A 99 -1.09 6.58 -10.77
CA SER A 99 -0.82 7.16 -12.09
C SER A 99 0.03 8.43 -12.05
N ILE A 100 -0.01 9.19 -10.95
CA ILE A 100 0.83 10.39 -10.79
C ILE A 100 2.32 10.06 -10.84
N MET A 101 2.72 8.84 -10.48
CA MET A 101 4.13 8.44 -10.47
C MET A 101 4.71 8.22 -11.87
N ILE A 102 3.88 8.20 -12.92
CA ILE A 102 4.32 8.21 -14.33
C ILE A 102 5.01 9.55 -14.67
N VAL A 103 4.63 10.64 -14.01
CA VAL A 103 5.09 12.01 -14.35
C VAL A 103 6.59 12.17 -14.14
N GLY A 104 7.15 11.69 -13.03
CA GLY A 104 8.57 11.81 -12.74
C GLY A 104 9.46 11.20 -13.81
N PRO A 105 9.29 9.92 -14.17
CA PRO A 105 10.05 9.30 -15.26
C PRO A 105 9.88 9.97 -16.62
N LEU A 106 8.68 10.38 -16.98
CA LEU A 106 8.44 11.06 -18.25
C LEU A 106 9.11 12.43 -18.30
N LEU A 107 9.04 13.18 -17.20
CA LEU A 107 9.71 14.46 -17.09
C LEU A 107 11.23 14.29 -17.16
N ALA A 108 11.78 13.28 -16.50
CA ALA A 108 13.21 12.98 -16.48
C ALA A 108 13.76 12.64 -17.86
N ARG A 109 13.03 11.80 -18.61
CA ARG A 109 13.53 11.28 -19.90
C ARG A 109 13.08 12.08 -21.12
N PHE A 110 11.89 12.69 -21.06
CA PHE A 110 11.28 13.36 -22.23
C PHE A 110 11.02 14.84 -22.01
N GLY A 111 11.29 15.40 -20.83
CA GLY A 111 11.03 16.79 -20.49
C GLY A 111 9.56 17.20 -20.45
N LYS A 112 8.65 16.24 -20.47
CA LYS A 112 7.20 16.48 -20.52
C LYS A 112 6.45 15.52 -19.61
N GLY A 113 5.38 16.00 -18.98
CA GLY A 113 4.47 15.21 -18.18
C GLY A 113 3.08 15.86 -18.06
N PHE A 114 2.09 15.07 -17.66
CA PHE A 114 0.73 15.53 -17.44
C PHE A 114 0.23 14.99 -16.10
N ILE A 115 -0.32 15.87 -15.27
CA ILE A 115 -0.88 15.51 -13.98
C ILE A 115 -2.40 15.71 -14.07
N PRO A 116 -3.16 14.63 -14.29
CA PRO A 116 -4.61 14.67 -14.22
C PRO A 116 -5.07 14.78 -12.76
N ARG A 117 -6.33 15.08 -12.55
CA ARG A 117 -6.93 15.00 -11.23
C ARG A 117 -6.86 13.54 -10.75
N PRO A 118 -6.07 13.20 -9.72
CA PRO A 118 -5.86 11.82 -9.35
C PRO A 118 -7.10 11.24 -8.65
N GLY A 119 -7.41 9.99 -8.98
CA GLY A 119 -8.40 9.17 -8.28
C GLY A 119 -7.87 8.56 -6.98
N GLY A 120 -8.49 7.47 -6.56
CA GLY A 120 -8.09 6.66 -5.40
C GLY A 120 -9.08 6.73 -4.23
N ASP A 121 -8.69 6.14 -3.08
CA ASP A 121 -9.54 6.03 -1.91
C ASP A 121 -9.85 7.39 -1.27
N LYS A 122 -11.10 7.55 -0.82
CA LYS A 122 -11.58 8.75 -0.11
C LYS A 122 -11.27 8.63 1.39
N ILE A 123 -10.00 8.74 1.75
CA ILE A 123 -9.51 8.59 3.14
C ILE A 123 -9.10 9.90 3.79
N GLY A 124 -9.57 11.03 3.28
CA GLY A 124 -9.21 12.39 3.68
C GLY A 124 -8.47 13.16 2.60
N ARG A 125 -8.00 14.36 2.95
CA ARG A 125 -7.21 15.20 2.05
C ARG A 125 -5.87 14.57 1.74
N ARG A 126 -5.58 14.39 0.47
CA ARG A 126 -4.31 13.84 -0.01
C ARG A 126 -3.71 14.81 -1.03
N ARG A 127 -2.96 15.77 -0.53
CA ARG A 127 -2.34 16.82 -1.35
C ARG A 127 -1.32 16.25 -2.33
N LEU A 128 -1.06 16.99 -3.39
CA LEU A 128 -0.03 16.70 -4.38
C LEU A 128 1.13 17.71 -4.31
N ASP A 129 1.08 18.61 -3.32
CA ASP A 129 2.03 19.72 -3.19
C ASP A 129 3.48 19.23 -3.19
N THR A 130 3.78 18.12 -2.50
CA THR A 130 5.12 17.54 -2.47
C THR A 130 5.65 17.20 -3.87
N HIS A 131 4.78 16.68 -4.75
CA HIS A 131 5.16 16.40 -6.14
C HIS A 131 5.48 17.69 -6.89
N PHE A 132 4.59 18.69 -6.81
CA PHE A 132 4.76 19.98 -7.51
C PHE A 132 5.99 20.71 -7.05
N ILE A 133 6.17 20.85 -5.71
CA ILE A 133 7.33 21.54 -5.12
C ILE A 133 8.64 20.85 -5.54
N GLY A 134 8.66 19.51 -5.50
CA GLY A 134 9.85 18.77 -5.90
C GLY A 134 10.22 18.94 -7.37
N PHE A 135 9.24 18.88 -8.26
CA PHE A 135 9.48 19.09 -9.69
C PHE A 135 9.90 20.54 -10.00
N GLU A 136 9.24 21.53 -9.38
CA GLU A 136 9.57 22.95 -9.56
C GLU A 136 11.00 23.24 -9.09
N LYS A 137 11.40 22.72 -7.94
CA LYS A 137 12.79 22.86 -7.43
C LYS A 137 13.82 22.24 -8.37
N LEU A 138 13.47 21.14 -9.05
CA LEU A 138 14.32 20.53 -10.09
C LEU A 138 14.32 21.30 -11.41
N GLY A 139 13.54 22.36 -11.56
CA GLY A 139 13.49 23.21 -12.74
C GLY A 139 12.34 22.96 -13.70
N ALA A 140 11.30 22.24 -13.26
CA ALA A 140 10.09 22.04 -14.07
C ALA A 140 9.14 23.24 -13.98
N ASN A 141 8.41 23.50 -15.07
CA ASN A 141 7.37 24.51 -15.18
C ASN A 141 6.01 23.85 -15.26
N PHE A 142 5.01 24.48 -14.64
CA PHE A 142 3.64 24.01 -14.60
C PHE A 142 2.70 25.00 -15.27
N VAL A 143 1.80 24.49 -16.13
CA VAL A 143 0.69 25.25 -16.70
C VAL A 143 -0.59 24.52 -16.40
N TYR A 144 -1.48 25.16 -15.64
CA TYR A 144 -2.81 24.62 -15.38
C TYR A 144 -3.75 24.93 -16.55
N ASP A 145 -4.36 23.89 -17.11
CA ASP A 145 -5.41 24.03 -18.10
C ASP A 145 -6.76 23.94 -17.39
N SER A 146 -7.40 25.12 -17.22
CA SER A 146 -8.67 25.23 -16.50
C SER A 146 -9.89 24.62 -17.25
N LYS A 147 -9.77 24.42 -18.57
CA LYS A 147 -10.84 23.80 -19.37
C LYS A 147 -10.82 22.28 -19.24
N GLU A 148 -9.62 21.71 -19.12
CA GLU A 148 -9.39 20.28 -19.09
C GLU A 148 -9.03 19.75 -17.70
N GLU A 149 -8.99 20.63 -16.68
CA GLU A 149 -8.71 20.30 -15.27
C GLU A 149 -7.44 19.46 -15.03
N PHE A 150 -6.35 19.75 -15.75
CA PHE A 150 -5.06 19.09 -15.55
C PHE A 150 -3.88 20.06 -15.61
N TYR A 151 -2.70 19.60 -15.14
CA TYR A 151 -1.46 20.36 -15.25
C TYR A 151 -0.57 19.77 -16.35
N ARG A 152 -0.09 20.61 -17.23
CA ARG A 152 1.06 20.32 -18.09
C ARG A 152 2.33 20.63 -17.34
N VAL A 153 3.27 19.71 -17.37
CA VAL A 153 4.58 19.83 -16.73
C VAL A 153 5.64 19.73 -17.80
N THR A 154 6.55 20.68 -17.86
CA THR A 154 7.66 20.69 -18.83
C THR A 154 8.97 21.07 -18.14
N ALA A 155 10.07 20.55 -18.65
CA ALA A 155 11.40 20.96 -18.25
C ALA A 155 12.33 20.92 -19.47
N ASP A 156 13.04 22.01 -19.74
CA ASP A 156 14.09 22.03 -20.76
C ASP A 156 15.34 21.31 -20.24
N GLN A 157 15.68 21.53 -18.98
CA GLN A 157 16.78 20.86 -18.29
C GLN A 157 16.45 20.74 -16.80
N LEU A 158 16.54 19.51 -16.28
CA LEU A 158 16.44 19.27 -14.85
C LEU A 158 17.80 19.47 -14.17
N MET A 159 17.78 20.17 -13.03
CA MET A 159 18.97 20.50 -12.26
C MET A 159 18.86 19.94 -10.83
N GLY A 160 19.92 19.31 -10.38
CA GLY A 160 20.03 18.85 -9.00
C GLY A 160 19.99 20.00 -8.00
N VAL A 161 19.35 19.79 -6.86
CA VAL A 161 19.12 20.80 -5.83
C VAL A 161 18.97 20.17 -4.44
N ASP A 162 19.31 20.89 -3.40
CA ASP A 162 18.98 20.52 -2.03
C ASP A 162 17.55 20.96 -1.71
N MET A 163 16.72 20.00 -1.22
CA MET A 163 15.32 20.28 -0.90
C MET A 163 14.88 19.64 0.43
N HIS A 164 14.05 20.36 1.15
CA HIS A 164 13.29 19.85 2.29
C HIS A 164 11.86 19.62 1.86
N LEU A 165 11.33 18.42 2.16
CA LEU A 165 9.92 18.10 1.94
C LEU A 165 9.11 18.48 3.18
N ASP A 166 7.95 19.10 3.00
CA ASP A 166 7.07 19.51 4.10
C ASP A 166 6.48 18.29 4.83
N GLU A 167 6.36 17.18 4.10
CA GLU A 167 5.89 15.90 4.63
C GLU A 167 6.72 14.74 4.06
N ALA A 168 6.87 13.65 4.81
CA ALA A 168 7.46 12.39 4.32
C ALA A 168 6.48 11.66 3.38
N SER A 169 6.18 12.28 2.25
CA SER A 169 5.26 11.74 1.24
C SER A 169 5.93 10.61 0.47
N VAL A 170 5.37 9.40 0.54
CA VAL A 170 5.90 8.23 -0.17
C VAL A 170 5.89 8.43 -1.68
N THR A 171 4.73 8.78 -2.24
CA THR A 171 4.58 8.97 -3.70
C THR A 171 5.30 10.22 -4.19
N GLY A 172 5.33 11.28 -3.37
CA GLY A 172 6.10 12.49 -3.64
C GLY A 172 7.60 12.20 -3.71
N THR A 173 8.15 11.53 -2.67
CA THR A 173 9.55 11.13 -2.66
C THR A 173 9.90 10.23 -3.85
N ALA A 174 9.08 9.19 -4.13
CA ALA A 174 9.31 8.29 -5.25
C ALA A 174 9.38 9.04 -6.60
N ASN A 175 8.46 9.96 -6.82
CA ASN A 175 8.41 10.76 -8.05
C ASN A 175 9.62 11.69 -8.18
N ILE A 176 10.00 12.35 -7.08
CA ILE A 176 11.18 13.22 -7.04
C ILE A 176 12.46 12.40 -7.30
N VAL A 177 12.61 11.24 -6.67
CA VAL A 177 13.74 10.33 -6.88
C VAL A 177 13.84 9.93 -8.35
N MET A 178 12.73 9.45 -8.95
CA MET A 178 12.70 9.06 -10.36
C MET A 178 13.01 10.22 -11.31
N THR A 179 12.73 11.45 -10.91
CA THR A 179 13.09 12.63 -11.68
C THR A 179 14.55 13.02 -11.49
N ALA A 180 15.02 13.01 -10.25
CA ALA A 180 16.36 13.47 -9.88
C ALA A 180 17.50 12.56 -10.38
N VAL A 181 17.24 11.27 -10.60
CA VAL A 181 18.26 10.32 -11.11
C VAL A 181 18.81 10.70 -12.48
N MET A 182 18.11 11.53 -13.25
CA MET A 182 18.57 12.04 -14.54
C MET A 182 18.78 13.57 -14.55
N ALA A 183 18.60 14.26 -13.41
CA ALA A 183 18.86 15.68 -13.30
C ALA A 183 20.37 15.97 -13.28
N LYS A 184 20.82 17.06 -13.91
CA LYS A 184 22.23 17.44 -13.95
C LYS A 184 22.72 17.88 -12.58
N GLY A 185 23.75 17.24 -12.05
CA GLY A 185 24.36 17.59 -10.77
C GLY A 185 23.89 16.69 -9.63
N LYS A 186 23.83 17.24 -8.41
CA LYS A 186 23.50 16.49 -7.19
C LYS A 186 22.20 17.01 -6.58
N THR A 187 21.39 16.09 -6.09
CA THR A 187 20.14 16.37 -5.36
C THR A 187 20.24 15.77 -3.96
N SER A 188 19.91 16.57 -2.94
CA SER A 188 19.69 16.08 -1.57
C SER A 188 18.23 16.29 -1.21
N ILE A 189 17.57 15.21 -0.74
CA ILE A 189 16.17 15.23 -0.31
C ILE A 189 16.13 15.00 1.18
N TYR A 190 15.78 16.02 1.96
CA TYR A 190 15.57 15.98 3.40
C TYR A 190 14.08 15.70 3.69
N ASN A 191 13.79 14.99 4.76
CA ASN A 191 12.47 14.50 5.12
C ASN A 191 11.85 13.61 4.04
N ALA A 192 12.71 12.83 3.35
CA ALA A 192 12.27 11.81 2.39
C ALA A 192 11.51 10.70 3.12
N ALA A 193 10.51 10.13 2.47
CA ALA A 193 9.92 8.87 2.90
C ALA A 193 10.98 7.74 2.79
N CYS A 194 10.91 6.75 3.68
CA CYS A 194 11.90 5.67 3.70
C CYS A 194 11.29 4.27 3.94
N GLU A 195 10.04 4.09 3.58
CA GLU A 195 9.33 2.82 3.61
C GLU A 195 10.06 1.75 2.77
N PRO A 196 9.94 0.44 3.12
CA PRO A 196 10.61 -0.64 2.42
C PRO A 196 10.41 -0.61 0.89
N TYR A 197 9.20 -0.33 0.43
CA TYR A 197 8.89 -0.24 -1.00
C TYR A 197 9.58 0.94 -1.72
N LEU A 198 9.83 2.06 -1.03
CA LEU A 198 10.64 3.16 -1.58
C LEU A 198 12.12 2.80 -1.59
N GLN A 199 12.60 2.10 -0.56
CA GLN A 199 13.97 1.57 -0.55
C GLN A 199 14.21 0.63 -1.73
N GLN A 200 13.22 -0.22 -2.07
CA GLN A 200 13.30 -1.12 -3.22
C GLN A 200 13.33 -0.35 -4.54
N LEU A 201 12.53 0.71 -4.70
CA LEU A 201 12.65 1.60 -5.86
C LEU A 201 14.07 2.16 -6.00
N CYS A 202 14.66 2.67 -4.91
CA CYS A 202 16.04 3.19 -4.93
C CYS A 202 17.07 2.09 -5.27
N LYS A 203 16.92 0.88 -4.72
CA LYS A 203 17.79 -0.26 -5.03
C LYS A 203 17.66 -0.70 -6.49
N MET A 204 16.44 -0.74 -7.02
CA MET A 204 16.20 -1.02 -8.43
C MET A 204 16.87 0.04 -9.32
N LEU A 205 16.66 1.32 -9.05
CA LEU A 205 17.29 2.41 -9.81
C LEU A 205 18.82 2.32 -9.75
N ASN A 206 19.41 2.01 -8.59
CA ASN A 206 20.85 1.80 -8.47
C ASN A 206 21.32 0.60 -9.31
N SER A 207 20.55 -0.49 -9.39
CA SER A 207 20.87 -1.62 -10.29
C SER A 207 20.78 -1.26 -11.76
N MET A 208 19.98 -0.23 -12.11
CA MET A 208 19.90 0.35 -13.45
C MET A 208 21.05 1.34 -13.75
N GLY A 209 21.90 1.63 -12.77
CA GLY A 209 23.04 2.54 -12.94
C GLY A 209 22.86 3.92 -12.32
N ALA A 210 21.77 4.17 -11.58
CA ALA A 210 21.62 5.39 -10.80
C ALA A 210 22.62 5.43 -9.62
N LYS A 211 22.83 6.61 -9.05
CA LYS A 211 23.73 6.85 -7.93
C LYS A 211 22.96 7.45 -6.76
N ILE A 212 22.27 6.60 -6.00
CA ILE A 212 21.46 6.98 -4.85
C ILE A 212 22.12 6.42 -3.58
N THR A 213 22.35 7.28 -2.60
CA THR A 213 22.82 6.93 -1.25
C THR A 213 21.85 7.40 -0.18
N GLY A 214 22.03 6.94 1.09
CA GLY A 214 21.10 7.24 2.17
C GLY A 214 19.81 6.41 2.14
N VAL A 215 19.75 5.37 1.31
CA VAL A 215 18.58 4.48 1.18
C VAL A 215 18.23 3.87 2.53
N GLY A 216 16.98 4.01 2.95
CA GLY A 216 16.49 3.56 4.26
C GLY A 216 16.55 4.64 5.35
N SER A 217 17.00 5.85 5.02
CA SER A 217 16.93 7.02 5.89
C SER A 217 16.02 8.11 5.29
N ASN A 218 15.72 9.13 6.08
CA ASN A 218 14.96 10.29 5.63
C ASN A 218 15.82 11.36 4.90
N LEU A 219 17.07 11.02 4.58
CA LEU A 219 17.97 11.85 3.82
C LEU A 219 18.54 11.05 2.64
N LEU A 220 18.15 11.41 1.44
CA LEU A 220 18.64 10.80 0.22
C LEU A 220 19.58 11.75 -0.52
N HIS A 221 20.68 11.22 -1.05
CA HIS A 221 21.58 11.92 -1.97
C HIS A 221 21.58 11.20 -3.30
N ILE A 222 21.38 11.95 -4.37
CA ILE A 222 21.26 11.47 -5.74
C ILE A 222 22.25 12.24 -6.61
N GLU A 223 23.13 11.55 -7.31
CA GLU A 223 23.93 12.13 -8.38
C GLU A 223 23.31 11.71 -9.72
N GLY A 224 22.88 12.69 -10.51
CA GLY A 224 22.21 12.43 -11.76
C GLY A 224 23.12 11.78 -12.80
N VAL A 225 22.54 10.92 -13.62
CA VAL A 225 23.22 10.20 -14.71
C VAL A 225 22.58 10.50 -16.06
N ALA A 226 23.34 10.32 -17.15
CA ALA A 226 22.86 10.61 -18.49
C ALA A 226 21.84 9.60 -19.02
N SER A 227 21.94 8.34 -18.57
CA SER A 227 21.05 7.24 -18.97
C SER A 227 21.03 6.16 -17.91
N LEU A 228 19.97 5.36 -17.94
CA LEU A 228 19.80 4.17 -17.10
C LEU A 228 19.69 2.91 -18.00
N ASN A 229 20.19 1.79 -17.49
CA ASN A 229 20.17 0.51 -18.16
C ASN A 229 18.90 -0.30 -17.79
N GLY A 230 18.68 -1.40 -18.49
CA GLY A 230 17.71 -2.42 -18.08
C GLY A 230 18.12 -3.13 -16.78
N CYS A 231 17.16 -3.80 -16.14
CA CYS A 231 17.43 -4.57 -14.94
C CYS A 231 16.43 -5.72 -14.76
N LYS A 232 16.72 -6.58 -13.77
CA LYS A 232 15.77 -7.53 -13.23
C LYS A 232 15.51 -7.19 -11.77
N HIS A 233 14.23 -7.04 -11.40
CA HIS A 233 13.82 -6.67 -10.06
C HIS A 233 12.70 -7.59 -9.56
N ARG A 234 12.78 -8.00 -8.29
CA ARG A 234 11.75 -8.78 -7.63
C ARG A 234 11.06 -7.94 -6.57
N ILE A 235 9.76 -7.76 -6.71
CA ILE A 235 8.91 -7.03 -5.77
C ILE A 235 8.84 -7.81 -4.44
N LEU A 236 8.97 -7.09 -3.32
CA LEU A 236 8.83 -7.67 -1.98
C LEU A 236 7.44 -8.26 -1.76
N PRO A 237 7.28 -9.23 -0.85
CA PRO A 237 5.96 -9.62 -0.36
C PRO A 237 5.28 -8.44 0.34
N ASP A 238 3.95 -8.33 0.19
CA ASP A 238 3.18 -7.19 0.73
C ASP A 238 3.07 -7.27 2.25
N MET A 239 3.82 -6.40 2.95
CA MET A 239 3.81 -6.32 4.41
C MET A 239 2.42 -6.01 5.00
N ILE A 240 1.55 -5.35 4.22
CA ILE A 240 0.20 -5.03 4.67
C ILE A 240 -0.68 -6.29 4.62
N GLU A 241 -0.54 -7.09 3.57
CA GLU A 241 -1.22 -8.39 3.50
C GLU A 241 -0.73 -9.34 4.60
N ILE A 242 0.59 -9.37 4.86
CA ILE A 242 1.16 -10.15 5.97
C ILE A 242 0.55 -9.74 7.31
N GLY A 243 0.46 -8.45 7.62
CA GLY A 243 -0.20 -7.93 8.81
C GLY A 243 -1.68 -8.32 8.88
N SER A 244 -2.38 -8.32 7.72
CA SER A 244 -3.78 -8.77 7.63
C SER A 244 -3.91 -10.26 7.94
N PHE A 245 -2.99 -11.10 7.50
CA PHE A 245 -2.98 -12.54 7.79
C PHE A 245 -2.63 -12.85 9.26
N ILE A 246 -1.75 -12.04 9.88
CA ILE A 246 -1.51 -12.12 11.34
C ILE A 246 -2.84 -11.82 12.07
N GLY A 247 -3.53 -10.75 11.68
CA GLY A 247 -4.82 -10.38 12.24
C GLY A 247 -5.88 -11.47 12.03
N LEU A 248 -5.95 -12.07 10.84
CA LEU A 248 -6.84 -13.18 10.52
C LEU A 248 -6.62 -14.37 11.47
N ALA A 249 -5.38 -14.82 11.61
CA ALA A 249 -5.05 -15.95 12.47
C ALA A 249 -5.50 -15.71 13.93
N ALA A 250 -5.24 -14.50 14.44
CA ALA A 250 -5.60 -14.10 15.79
C ALA A 250 -7.12 -14.11 16.01
N ILE A 251 -7.87 -13.38 15.17
CA ILE A 251 -9.29 -13.14 15.39
C ILE A 251 -10.14 -14.40 15.17
N THR A 252 -9.69 -15.30 14.30
CA THR A 252 -10.34 -16.59 14.02
C THR A 252 -9.81 -17.74 14.90
N LYS A 253 -8.88 -17.45 15.83
CA LYS A 253 -8.23 -18.48 16.69
C LYS A 253 -7.58 -19.61 15.88
N SER A 254 -6.98 -19.27 14.77
CA SER A 254 -6.48 -20.20 13.76
C SER A 254 -4.99 -20.48 13.91
N GLU A 255 -4.53 -21.58 13.32
CA GLU A 255 -3.12 -21.96 13.20
C GLU A 255 -2.66 -21.72 11.76
N ILE A 256 -1.88 -20.66 11.55
CA ILE A 256 -1.47 -20.25 10.20
C ILE A 256 0.03 -20.04 10.12
N THR A 257 0.66 -20.51 9.03
CA THR A 257 2.03 -20.13 8.67
C THR A 257 2.00 -19.19 7.47
N ILE A 258 2.57 -18.00 7.62
CA ILE A 258 2.77 -17.06 6.51
C ILE A 258 4.18 -17.29 5.97
N LYS A 259 4.28 -17.65 4.70
CA LYS A 259 5.51 -18.07 4.04
C LYS A 259 6.24 -16.91 3.37
N ASN A 260 7.58 -16.93 3.41
CA ASN A 260 8.44 -16.00 2.65
C ASN A 260 8.06 -14.52 2.88
N VAL A 261 7.99 -14.10 4.14
CA VAL A 261 7.48 -12.79 4.54
C VAL A 261 8.47 -11.62 4.33
N SER A 262 9.72 -11.91 3.99
CA SER A 262 10.81 -10.93 3.99
C SER A 262 10.91 -10.20 5.34
N TYR A 263 11.10 -10.97 6.40
CA TYR A 263 10.93 -10.57 7.80
C TYR A 263 11.64 -9.25 8.15
N GLU A 264 12.81 -9.00 7.58
CA GLU A 264 13.62 -7.80 7.80
C GLU A 264 12.92 -6.50 7.33
N ASN A 265 11.93 -6.62 6.44
CA ASN A 265 11.18 -5.50 5.89
C ASN A 265 9.82 -5.27 6.58
N LEU A 266 9.50 -6.01 7.66
CA LEU A 266 8.21 -5.88 8.36
C LEU A 266 8.19 -4.74 9.40
N GLY A 267 9.35 -4.21 9.80
CA GLY A 267 9.47 -3.14 10.79
C GLY A 267 8.73 -3.44 12.10
N LEU A 268 7.84 -2.55 12.51
CA LEU A 268 7.09 -2.66 13.76
C LEU A 268 5.89 -3.62 13.71
N ILE A 269 5.54 -4.21 12.56
CA ILE A 269 4.34 -5.05 12.42
C ILE A 269 4.32 -6.18 13.45
N PRO A 270 5.34 -7.05 13.58
CA PRO A 270 5.31 -8.12 14.58
C PRO A 270 5.23 -7.59 16.01
N SER A 271 5.92 -6.51 16.31
CA SER A 271 5.93 -5.89 17.65
C SER A 271 4.56 -5.35 18.06
N VAL A 272 3.85 -4.68 17.14
CA VAL A 272 2.51 -4.12 17.41
C VAL A 272 1.50 -5.24 17.66
N PHE A 273 1.48 -6.30 16.86
CA PHE A 273 0.62 -7.46 17.12
C PHE A 273 1.01 -8.18 18.42
N GLY A 274 2.31 -8.26 18.74
CA GLY A 274 2.81 -8.76 20.02
C GLY A 274 2.34 -7.94 21.23
N LYS A 275 2.12 -6.63 21.08
CA LYS A 275 1.50 -5.78 22.13
C LYS A 275 0.02 -6.08 22.34
N LEU A 276 -0.68 -6.56 21.33
CA LEU A 276 -2.05 -7.08 21.46
C LEU A 276 -2.10 -8.48 22.10
N GLY A 277 -0.95 -9.11 22.40
CA GLY A 277 -0.87 -10.45 22.98
C GLY A 277 -0.83 -11.59 21.96
N ILE A 278 -0.66 -11.29 20.66
CA ILE A 278 -0.56 -12.30 19.62
C ILE A 278 0.81 -12.99 19.69
N LYS A 279 0.81 -14.31 19.81
CA LYS A 279 2.03 -15.13 19.76
C LYS A 279 2.40 -15.40 18.32
N MET A 280 3.65 -15.19 18.00
CA MET A 280 4.23 -15.43 16.69
C MET A 280 5.64 -16.02 16.84
N GLU A 281 5.97 -16.98 16.02
CA GLU A 281 7.29 -17.60 15.96
C GLU A 281 7.90 -17.35 14.58
N ARG A 282 9.09 -16.75 14.53
CA ARG A 282 9.87 -16.65 13.30
C ARG A 282 10.52 -18.00 13.00
N LYS A 283 10.25 -18.55 11.81
CA LYS A 283 10.85 -19.81 11.31
C LYS A 283 11.58 -19.54 9.99
N GLY A 284 12.82 -19.08 10.11
CA GLY A 284 13.58 -18.58 8.95
C GLY A 284 12.97 -17.28 8.43
N ASP A 285 12.46 -17.30 7.19
CA ASP A 285 11.72 -16.18 6.58
C ASP A 285 10.19 -16.36 6.65
N ASP A 286 9.70 -17.32 7.45
CA ASP A 286 8.27 -17.55 7.68
C ASP A 286 7.85 -17.04 9.06
N ILE A 287 6.56 -16.71 9.20
CA ILE A 287 5.92 -16.44 10.50
C ILE A 287 4.90 -17.54 10.78
N TYR A 288 5.10 -18.27 11.87
CA TYR A 288 4.14 -19.22 12.40
C TYR A 288 3.31 -18.57 13.51
N ILE A 289 2.00 -18.68 13.40
CA ILE A 289 1.04 -18.13 14.36
C ILE A 289 0.26 -19.33 14.92
N PRO A 290 0.52 -19.73 16.19
CA PRO A 290 -0.23 -20.82 16.83
C PRO A 290 -1.68 -20.41 17.12
N SER A 291 -2.58 -21.39 17.16
CA SER A 291 -3.95 -21.15 17.63
C SER A 291 -3.94 -20.64 19.08
N GLN A 292 -4.65 -19.55 19.33
CA GLN A 292 -4.81 -18.95 20.67
C GLN A 292 -6.31 -18.76 20.95
N ASP A 293 -6.79 -19.29 22.08
CA ASP A 293 -8.19 -19.09 22.48
C ASP A 293 -8.47 -17.70 23.03
N SER A 294 -7.43 -17.04 23.56
CA SER A 294 -7.46 -15.64 24.01
C SER A 294 -6.10 -14.99 23.86
N TYR A 295 -6.09 -13.68 23.75
CA TYR A 295 -4.89 -12.83 23.76
C TYR A 295 -5.18 -11.56 24.52
N GLU A 296 -4.18 -11.05 25.24
CA GLU A 296 -4.32 -9.93 26.19
C GLU A 296 -3.47 -8.74 25.78
N ILE A 297 -4.09 -7.56 25.70
CA ILE A 297 -3.45 -6.30 25.38
C ILE A 297 -2.51 -5.92 26.53
N LYS A 298 -1.25 -5.66 26.20
CA LYS A 298 -0.25 -5.18 27.17
C LYS A 298 -0.50 -3.73 27.54
N SER A 299 -0.39 -3.41 28.82
CA SER A 299 -0.34 -2.01 29.27
C SER A 299 1.04 -1.39 29.04
N PHE A 300 1.16 -0.08 29.13
CA PHE A 300 2.46 0.57 29.30
C PHE A 300 3.11 0.16 30.62
N ILE A 301 4.41 0.46 30.78
CA ILE A 301 5.20 0.07 31.97
C ILE A 301 4.60 0.63 33.26
N ASP A 302 3.98 1.81 33.20
CA ASP A 302 3.29 2.47 34.32
C ASP A 302 1.86 1.96 34.56
N GLY A 303 1.42 0.93 33.82
CA GLY A 303 0.07 0.37 33.91
C GLY A 303 -1.00 1.15 33.15
N SER A 304 -0.66 2.25 32.48
CA SER A 304 -1.62 3.01 31.69
C SER A 304 -2.05 2.28 30.41
N ILE A 305 -3.21 2.68 29.84
CA ILE A 305 -3.80 2.08 28.66
C ILE A 305 -2.88 2.24 27.44
N LEU A 306 -2.61 1.14 26.77
CA LEU A 306 -1.83 1.13 25.54
C LEU A 306 -2.42 2.06 24.49
N THR A 307 -1.57 2.84 23.85
CA THR A 307 -1.92 3.59 22.64
C THR A 307 -1.13 3.04 21.47
N ILE A 308 -1.85 2.69 20.38
CA ILE A 308 -1.24 2.32 19.10
C ILE A 308 -1.55 3.43 18.10
N SER A 309 -0.51 4.04 17.55
CA SER A 309 -0.66 5.10 16.56
C SER A 309 0.19 4.83 15.33
N ASP A 310 -0.29 5.32 14.17
CA ASP A 310 0.50 5.33 12.94
C ASP A 310 1.53 6.46 12.94
N ALA A 311 2.56 6.28 12.14
CA ALA A 311 3.57 7.30 11.85
C ALA A 311 4.29 6.91 10.54
N PRO A 312 4.97 7.88 9.88
CA PRO A 312 5.89 7.57 8.80
C PRO A 312 6.92 6.52 9.22
N TRP A 313 7.36 5.72 8.27
CA TRP A 313 8.38 4.68 8.52
C TRP A 313 9.64 5.28 9.18
N PRO A 314 10.24 4.62 10.17
CA PRO A 314 9.98 3.24 10.65
C PRO A 314 8.85 3.12 11.69
N GLY A 315 7.98 4.11 11.82
CA GLY A 315 6.77 4.02 12.63
C GLY A 315 5.79 2.97 12.09
N PHE A 316 4.68 2.77 12.81
CA PHE A 316 3.68 1.78 12.40
C PHE A 316 2.84 2.31 11.24
N THR A 317 2.68 1.48 10.21
CA THR A 317 1.98 1.84 8.97
C THR A 317 0.49 2.15 9.20
N PRO A 318 -0.03 3.27 8.65
CA PRO A 318 -1.45 3.62 8.74
C PRO A 318 -2.38 2.57 8.10
N ASP A 319 -1.87 1.80 7.14
CA ASP A 319 -2.64 0.82 6.38
C ASP A 319 -3.05 -0.42 7.21
N LEU A 320 -2.44 -0.64 8.38
CA LEU A 320 -2.76 -1.76 9.27
C LEU A 320 -3.53 -1.34 10.54
N LEU A 321 -3.76 -0.05 10.78
CA LEU A 321 -4.50 0.36 11.99
C LEU A 321 -5.93 -0.20 12.03
N SER A 322 -6.60 -0.29 10.88
CA SER A 322 -7.93 -0.90 10.80
C SER A 322 -7.93 -2.39 11.16
N ILE A 323 -6.89 -3.13 10.76
CA ILE A 323 -6.71 -4.55 11.14
C ILE A 323 -6.45 -4.67 12.64
N VAL A 324 -5.52 -3.85 13.17
CA VAL A 324 -5.20 -3.80 14.61
C VAL A 324 -6.45 -3.51 15.43
N LEU A 325 -7.30 -2.58 14.99
CA LEU A 325 -8.55 -2.22 15.66
C LEU A 325 -9.52 -3.42 15.73
N VAL A 326 -9.72 -4.12 14.60
CA VAL A 326 -10.59 -5.30 14.55
C VAL A 326 -10.07 -6.43 15.45
N VAL A 327 -8.76 -6.67 15.44
CA VAL A 327 -8.11 -7.68 16.30
C VAL A 327 -8.26 -7.29 17.77
N ALA A 328 -8.04 -6.03 18.12
CA ALA A 328 -8.17 -5.52 19.49
C ALA A 328 -9.60 -5.68 20.03
N ALA A 329 -10.63 -5.57 19.18
CA ALA A 329 -12.03 -5.73 19.60
C ALA A 329 -12.35 -7.13 20.15
N GLN A 330 -11.54 -8.15 19.85
CA GLN A 330 -11.69 -9.51 20.43
C GLN A 330 -10.60 -9.85 21.46
N ALA A 331 -9.66 -8.97 21.73
CA ALA A 331 -8.64 -9.13 22.77
C ALA A 331 -9.24 -9.03 24.18
N LYS A 332 -8.47 -9.40 25.20
CA LYS A 332 -8.74 -9.03 26.60
C LYS A 332 -8.03 -7.69 26.89
N GLY A 333 -8.75 -6.71 27.45
CA GLY A 333 -8.23 -5.40 27.81
C GLY A 333 -8.69 -4.29 26.88
N SER A 334 -8.06 -3.13 26.97
CA SER A 334 -8.45 -1.92 26.22
C SER A 334 -7.24 -1.28 25.54
N VAL A 335 -7.46 -0.62 24.41
CA VAL A 335 -6.43 0.11 23.67
C VAL A 335 -7.01 1.37 23.04
N LEU A 336 -6.22 2.43 23.00
CA LEU A 336 -6.50 3.62 22.22
C LEU A 336 -5.83 3.48 20.85
N ILE A 337 -6.63 3.48 19.78
CA ILE A 337 -6.14 3.58 18.39
C ILE A 337 -6.12 5.04 18.00
N HIS A 338 -4.96 5.53 17.55
CA HIS A 338 -4.79 6.91 17.14
C HIS A 338 -4.27 7.00 15.70
N GLN A 339 -5.16 7.31 14.77
CA GLN A 339 -4.89 7.53 13.35
C GLN A 339 -4.41 8.97 13.15
N LYS A 340 -3.10 9.19 12.98
CA LYS A 340 -2.50 10.53 12.84
C LYS A 340 -2.42 11.02 11.40
N MET A 341 -2.21 10.09 10.45
CA MET A 341 -1.83 10.44 9.09
C MET A 341 -3.02 10.69 8.16
N PHE A 342 -4.24 10.22 8.48
CA PHE A 342 -5.42 10.35 7.61
C PHE A 342 -6.67 10.66 8.41
N GLU A 343 -7.56 11.51 7.85
CA GLU A 343 -8.71 12.08 8.56
C GLU A 343 -9.94 11.14 8.58
N SER A 344 -10.03 10.16 7.67
CA SER A 344 -11.29 9.43 7.43
C SER A 344 -11.17 7.91 7.50
N ARG A 345 -10.10 7.40 8.09
CA ARG A 345 -9.84 5.95 8.13
C ARG A 345 -10.62 5.18 9.19
N LEU A 346 -11.22 5.87 10.18
CA LEU A 346 -11.96 5.23 11.28
C LEU A 346 -13.47 5.15 11.05
N PHE A 347 -14.00 5.68 9.95
CA PHE A 347 -15.46 5.67 9.72
C PHE A 347 -16.09 4.28 9.57
N PHE A 348 -15.30 3.25 9.20
CA PHE A 348 -15.79 1.88 9.14
C PHE A 348 -16.15 1.28 10.52
N VAL A 349 -15.72 1.92 11.61
CA VAL A 349 -15.95 1.48 12.99
C VAL A 349 -17.43 1.32 13.31
N ASP A 350 -18.31 2.13 12.70
CA ASP A 350 -19.77 2.00 12.86
C ASP A 350 -20.24 0.57 12.53
N LYS A 351 -19.67 -0.06 11.48
CA LYS A 351 -20.01 -1.43 11.13
C LYS A 351 -19.55 -2.47 12.16
N LEU A 352 -18.43 -2.22 12.81
CA LEU A 352 -17.97 -3.08 13.91
C LEU A 352 -18.85 -2.92 15.14
N ILE A 353 -19.33 -1.71 15.43
CA ILE A 353 -20.31 -1.46 16.50
C ILE A 353 -21.63 -2.18 16.19
N ASP A 354 -22.12 -2.11 14.95
CA ASP A 354 -23.30 -2.88 14.51
C ASP A 354 -23.11 -4.40 14.70
N MET A 355 -21.88 -4.90 14.53
CA MET A 355 -21.50 -6.30 14.80
C MET A 355 -21.38 -6.62 16.29
N GLY A 356 -21.47 -5.65 17.18
CA GLY A 356 -21.40 -5.80 18.63
C GLY A 356 -20.05 -5.50 19.26
N ALA A 357 -19.10 -4.90 18.52
CA ALA A 357 -17.84 -4.42 19.09
C ALA A 357 -18.09 -3.27 20.09
N GLN A 358 -17.32 -3.26 21.18
CA GLN A 358 -17.34 -2.17 22.16
C GLN A 358 -16.26 -1.15 21.80
N ILE A 359 -16.65 -0.11 21.06
CA ILE A 359 -15.73 0.93 20.58
C ILE A 359 -16.34 2.28 20.88
N ILE A 360 -15.54 3.18 21.42
CA ILE A 360 -15.86 4.60 21.61
C ILE A 360 -15.06 5.38 20.57
N LEU A 361 -15.74 5.92 19.58
CA LEU A 361 -15.14 6.84 18.60
C LEU A 361 -15.03 8.22 19.28
N CYS A 362 -13.82 8.57 19.73
CA CYS A 362 -13.57 9.81 20.44
C CYS A 362 -13.63 11.03 19.51
N ASP A 363 -13.09 10.89 18.32
CA ASP A 363 -13.09 11.87 17.23
C ASP A 363 -12.69 11.16 15.91
N PRO A 364 -12.59 11.87 14.77
CA PRO A 364 -12.21 11.25 13.48
C PRO A 364 -10.87 10.52 13.48
N HIS A 365 -10.00 10.80 14.45
CA HIS A 365 -8.65 10.28 14.53
C HIS A 365 -8.43 9.25 15.64
N ARG A 366 -9.33 9.18 16.64
CA ARG A 366 -9.13 8.37 17.83
C ARG A 366 -10.32 7.49 18.16
N ALA A 367 -10.05 6.22 18.42
CA ALA A 367 -11.05 5.26 18.87
C ALA A 367 -10.50 4.46 20.07
N THR A 368 -11.26 4.41 21.16
CA THR A 368 -10.97 3.51 22.27
C THR A 368 -11.70 2.21 22.04
N VAL A 369 -10.94 1.12 22.00
CA VAL A 369 -11.47 -0.24 21.82
C VAL A 369 -11.44 -0.96 23.16
N ILE A 370 -12.58 -1.51 23.57
CA ILE A 370 -12.73 -2.37 24.74
C ILE A 370 -12.91 -3.79 24.22
N GLY A 371 -11.90 -4.62 24.40
CA GLY A 371 -11.89 -5.97 23.83
C GLY A 371 -12.86 -6.92 24.52
N LEU A 372 -13.54 -7.75 23.74
CA LEU A 372 -14.58 -8.68 24.18
C LEU A 372 -14.01 -9.99 24.75
N ASN A 373 -12.70 -10.18 24.73
CA ASN A 373 -12.00 -11.40 25.18
C ASN A 373 -12.58 -12.70 24.61
N HIS A 374 -13.06 -12.64 23.36
CA HIS A 374 -13.80 -13.73 22.70
C HIS A 374 -14.99 -14.30 23.49
N GLN A 375 -15.44 -13.62 24.54
CA GLN A 375 -16.62 -14.02 25.31
C GLN A 375 -17.92 -13.74 24.55
N PHE A 376 -17.91 -12.64 23.78
CA PHE A 376 -19.00 -12.28 22.88
C PHE A 376 -18.46 -12.26 21.45
N LYS A 377 -19.09 -13.06 20.59
CA LYS A 377 -18.76 -13.12 19.18
C LYS A 377 -19.36 -11.92 18.45
N PHE A 378 -18.73 -11.50 17.38
CA PHE A 378 -19.36 -10.59 16.44
C PHE A 378 -20.61 -11.23 15.83
N LYS A 379 -21.62 -10.41 15.58
CA LYS A 379 -22.85 -10.79 14.86
C LYS A 379 -22.62 -10.64 13.37
N ALA A 380 -23.11 -11.58 12.59
CA ALA A 380 -23.13 -11.47 11.14
C ALA A 380 -24.10 -10.35 10.71
N ILE A 381 -23.66 -9.51 9.78
CA ILE A 381 -24.44 -8.41 9.23
C ILE A 381 -24.23 -8.24 7.73
N THR A 382 -25.08 -7.44 7.10
CA THR A 382 -24.85 -6.93 5.74
C THR A 382 -24.12 -5.59 5.81
N MET A 383 -23.04 -5.46 5.05
CA MET A 383 -22.19 -4.26 5.05
C MET A 383 -21.63 -3.97 3.65
N THR A 384 -21.04 -2.79 3.47
CA THR A 384 -20.44 -2.36 2.20
C THR A 384 -18.97 -2.00 2.44
N SER A 385 -18.07 -2.51 1.61
CA SER A 385 -16.65 -2.16 1.64
C SER A 385 -16.45 -0.71 1.19
N PRO A 386 -15.98 0.20 2.07
CA PRO A 386 -15.82 1.61 1.70
C PRO A 386 -14.51 1.87 0.93
N ASP A 387 -13.47 1.12 1.24
CA ASP A 387 -12.13 1.20 0.64
C ASP A 387 -11.39 -0.13 0.78
N ILE A 388 -10.15 -0.19 0.31
CA ILE A 388 -9.32 -1.41 0.34
C ILE A 388 -9.10 -1.92 1.77
N ARG A 389 -8.68 -1.04 2.67
CA ARG A 389 -8.18 -1.42 4.02
C ARG A 389 -9.31 -1.68 5.01
N ALA A 390 -10.30 -0.81 5.02
CA ALA A 390 -11.52 -1.04 5.80
C ALA A 390 -12.27 -2.28 5.28
N GLY A 391 -12.32 -2.49 3.97
CA GLY A 391 -12.94 -3.66 3.37
C GLY A 391 -12.36 -4.98 3.86
N VAL A 392 -11.02 -5.10 3.89
CA VAL A 392 -10.37 -6.31 4.42
C VAL A 392 -10.56 -6.42 5.93
N SER A 393 -10.55 -5.32 6.68
CA SER A 393 -10.82 -5.33 8.12
C SER A 393 -12.24 -5.85 8.41
N LEU A 394 -13.23 -5.44 7.63
CA LEU A 394 -14.60 -5.94 7.70
C LEU A 394 -14.70 -7.42 7.29
N LEU A 395 -13.90 -7.86 6.31
CA LEU A 395 -13.81 -9.27 5.94
C LEU A 395 -13.28 -10.13 7.11
N LEU A 396 -12.24 -9.66 7.81
CA LEU A 396 -11.70 -10.35 8.98
C LEU A 396 -12.75 -10.43 10.11
N ALA A 397 -13.47 -9.33 10.35
CA ALA A 397 -14.55 -9.31 11.31
C ALA A 397 -15.69 -10.30 10.95
N ALA A 398 -16.06 -10.36 9.66
CA ALA A 398 -17.05 -11.30 9.15
C ALA A 398 -16.62 -12.77 9.33
N LEU A 399 -15.33 -13.08 9.09
CA LEU A 399 -14.77 -14.43 9.29
C LEU A 399 -14.77 -14.86 10.76
N ALA A 400 -14.71 -13.91 11.69
CA ALA A 400 -14.80 -14.16 13.13
C ALA A 400 -16.24 -14.12 13.68
N ALA A 401 -17.21 -13.65 12.91
CA ALA A 401 -18.60 -13.49 13.32
C ALA A 401 -19.35 -14.83 13.46
N ASP A 402 -20.44 -14.81 14.20
CA ASP A 402 -21.38 -15.93 14.26
C ASP A 402 -22.43 -15.77 13.17
N GLY A 403 -22.53 -16.74 12.25
CA GLY A 403 -23.45 -16.72 11.12
C GLY A 403 -22.81 -16.34 9.78
N GLU A 404 -23.64 -15.91 8.81
CA GLU A 404 -23.24 -15.52 7.46
C GLU A 404 -23.39 -14.02 7.26
N SER A 405 -22.27 -13.34 6.99
CA SER A 405 -22.25 -11.90 6.63
C SER A 405 -22.27 -11.71 5.12
N THR A 406 -22.82 -10.58 4.69
CA THR A 406 -22.79 -10.14 3.29
C THR A 406 -21.98 -8.86 3.17
N ILE A 407 -20.96 -8.85 2.31
CA ILE A 407 -20.11 -7.68 2.05
C ILE A 407 -20.28 -7.26 0.60
N HIS A 408 -20.87 -6.08 0.38
CA HIS A 408 -21.00 -5.48 -0.95
C HIS A 408 -19.78 -4.67 -1.35
N ASN A 409 -19.64 -4.36 -2.66
CA ASN A 409 -18.57 -3.53 -3.22
C ASN A 409 -17.17 -4.11 -2.95
N VAL A 410 -17.03 -5.43 -3.08
CA VAL A 410 -15.74 -6.12 -2.84
C VAL A 410 -14.69 -5.81 -3.89
N GLU A 411 -15.06 -5.17 -5.00
CA GLU A 411 -14.15 -4.61 -5.98
C GLU A 411 -13.13 -3.63 -5.35
N GLN A 412 -13.48 -3.02 -4.20
CA GLN A 412 -12.53 -2.21 -3.43
C GLN A 412 -11.43 -3.09 -2.83
N ILE A 413 -11.77 -4.30 -2.36
CA ILE A 413 -10.80 -5.26 -1.83
C ILE A 413 -9.86 -5.73 -2.95
N ASP A 414 -10.41 -6.04 -4.13
CA ASP A 414 -9.67 -6.52 -5.31
C ASP A 414 -8.64 -5.51 -5.83
N ARG A 415 -8.77 -4.24 -5.46
CA ARG A 415 -7.77 -3.22 -5.77
C ARG A 415 -6.43 -3.44 -5.06
N GLY A 416 -6.44 -4.18 -3.96
CA GLY A 416 -5.26 -4.36 -3.11
C GLY A 416 -4.96 -5.78 -2.68
N TYR A 417 -5.87 -6.75 -2.88
CA TYR A 417 -5.70 -8.13 -2.47
C TYR A 417 -6.09 -9.08 -3.61
N GLN A 418 -5.10 -9.83 -4.07
CA GLN A 418 -5.24 -10.76 -5.20
C GLN A 418 -6.06 -11.99 -4.79
N ASN A 419 -7.21 -12.22 -5.44
CA ASN A 419 -8.04 -13.42 -5.26
C ASN A 419 -8.18 -13.85 -3.78
N ILE A 420 -8.42 -12.87 -2.88
CA ILE A 420 -8.38 -13.10 -1.43
C ILE A 420 -9.37 -14.18 -1.00
N ASP A 421 -10.56 -14.21 -1.59
CA ASP A 421 -11.59 -15.23 -1.36
C ASP A 421 -11.08 -16.64 -1.66
N LYS A 422 -10.45 -16.86 -2.81
CA LYS A 422 -9.92 -18.18 -3.18
C LYS A 422 -8.79 -18.61 -2.25
N ARG A 423 -7.81 -17.73 -2.02
CA ARG A 423 -6.63 -18.02 -1.18
C ARG A 423 -7.01 -18.30 0.28
N LEU A 424 -8.03 -17.63 0.81
CA LEU A 424 -8.52 -17.91 2.15
C LEU A 424 -9.35 -19.20 2.17
N ASN A 425 -10.12 -19.50 1.12
CA ASN A 425 -10.85 -20.77 1.02
C ASN A 425 -9.90 -21.98 0.99
N ASP A 426 -8.71 -21.85 0.43
CA ASP A 426 -7.69 -22.90 0.42
C ASP A 426 -7.21 -23.29 1.83
N ILE A 427 -7.36 -22.42 2.82
CA ILE A 427 -7.03 -22.69 4.23
C ILE A 427 -8.26 -22.93 5.10
N GLY A 428 -9.45 -23.05 4.51
CA GLY A 428 -10.66 -23.52 5.16
C GLY A 428 -11.75 -22.48 5.41
N THR A 429 -11.67 -21.26 4.89
CA THR A 429 -12.81 -20.33 4.94
C THR A 429 -13.94 -20.77 4.02
N GLN A 430 -15.12 -20.19 4.19
CA GLN A 430 -16.27 -20.35 3.29
C GLN A 430 -16.71 -18.96 2.82
N ILE A 431 -16.03 -18.46 1.80
CA ILE A 431 -16.34 -17.21 1.13
C ILE A 431 -16.90 -17.52 -0.26
N THR A 432 -18.11 -17.06 -0.55
CA THR A 432 -18.73 -17.17 -1.88
C THR A 432 -18.77 -15.81 -2.53
N ARG A 433 -18.18 -15.68 -3.73
CA ARG A 433 -18.26 -14.47 -4.56
C ARG A 433 -19.50 -14.53 -5.43
N ILE A 434 -20.26 -13.46 -5.45
CA ILE A 434 -21.47 -13.26 -6.27
C ILE A 434 -21.25 -11.99 -7.09
N ASP A 435 -21.28 -12.10 -8.42
CA ASP A 435 -21.09 -11.00 -9.38
C ASP A 435 -22.40 -10.28 -9.72
#